data_a65d3e8e3b75364917240ca84b85c646
#
_entry.id   a65d3e8e3b75364917240ca84b85c646
#
_cell.length_a   1.000
_cell.length_b   1.000
_cell.length_c   1.000
_cell.angle_alpha   90.00
_cell.angle_beta   90.00
_cell.angle_gamma   90.00
#
_symmetry.space_group_name_H-M   'P 1'
#
loop_
_entity.id
_entity.type
_entity.pdbx_description
1 polymer ?
#
loop_
_entity_poly.entity_id
_entity_poly.type
_entity_poly.pdbx_seq_one_letter_code
_entity_poly.pdbx_strand_id
1 'polypeptide(L)'
;MDGIEDTEDQVRIILGLITIVITKIYLYFREKEEDQVRIDKFLEDYKAQKPARFSYADIKRITDGFKEKLGEGAHGTVFKGKLSSEILVAVKVLNNTQGERKEFITEVEIMGKIHHINVVRLLGFCADGIHRALVYNLFPKGSLQSFIFPPDNKDHFMGWEKLQQISLGIAKGIEYLHEGCSHPILHFDINPHNVLLDDTFTPKISDFGLAKLCSKNLRLCLRVWRGTEGRALEGGKYL
;
A
#
# COMPACT_ATOMS: atom_id res chain seq x y z
N MET A 1 -37.31 -47.49 53.02
CA MET A 1 -36.97 -47.42 51.59
C MET A 1 -36.71 -45.97 51.12
N ASP A 2 -37.17 -44.98 51.86
CA ASP A 2 -37.15 -43.56 51.46
C ASP A 2 -35.76 -42.84 51.54
N GLY A 3 -34.80 -43.41 52.24
CA GLY A 3 -33.46 -42.77 52.36
C GLY A 3 -32.48 -43.07 51.23
N ILE A 4 -32.75 -44.03 50.35
CA ILE A 4 -31.87 -44.40 49.23
C ILE A 4 -32.23 -43.58 47.97
N GLU A 5 -33.48 -43.25 47.73
CA GLU A 5 -33.93 -42.40 46.64
C GLU A 5 -33.42 -40.96 46.78
N ASP A 6 -33.46 -40.42 47.98
CA ASP A 6 -33.00 -39.05 48.26
C ASP A 6 -31.48 -38.88 48.03
N THR A 7 -30.69 -39.93 48.28
CA THR A 7 -29.21 -39.92 48.02
C THR A 7 -28.90 -40.03 46.52
N GLU A 8 -29.67 -40.76 45.72
CA GLU A 8 -29.48 -40.83 44.26
C GLU A 8 -29.80 -39.52 43.57
N ASP A 9 -30.86 -38.83 43.99
CA ASP A 9 -31.24 -37.54 43.43
C ASP A 9 -30.24 -36.42 43.79
N GLN A 10 -29.70 -36.43 45.01
CA GLN A 10 -28.62 -35.52 45.39
C GLN A 10 -27.34 -35.75 44.57
N VAL A 11 -26.96 -36.99 44.29
CA VAL A 11 -25.79 -37.32 43.45
C VAL A 11 -26.04 -36.84 42.00
N ARG A 12 -27.22 -36.99 41.45
CA ARG A 12 -27.58 -36.50 40.10
C ARG A 12 -27.48 -34.99 40.02
N ILE A 13 -27.97 -34.26 41.03
CA ILE A 13 -27.88 -32.78 41.10
C ILE A 13 -26.42 -32.32 41.15
N ILE A 14 -25.59 -32.96 41.98
CA ILE A 14 -24.17 -32.65 42.09
C ILE A 14 -23.44 -32.88 40.77
N LEU A 15 -23.67 -34.03 40.13
CA LEU A 15 -23.10 -34.32 38.78
C LEU A 15 -23.54 -33.31 37.75
N GLY A 16 -24.82 -32.87 37.77
CA GLY A 16 -25.31 -31.81 36.91
C GLY A 16 -24.62 -30.47 37.12
N LEU A 17 -24.40 -30.09 38.37
CA LEU A 17 -23.66 -28.86 38.68
C LEU A 17 -22.19 -28.93 38.23
N ILE A 18 -21.54 -30.08 38.45
CA ILE A 18 -20.15 -30.30 38.02
C ILE A 18 -20.02 -30.18 36.49
N THR A 19 -20.97 -30.80 35.73
CA THR A 19 -20.95 -30.69 34.26
C THR A 19 -21.18 -29.27 33.78
N ILE A 20 -22.06 -28.48 34.42
CA ILE A 20 -22.27 -27.08 34.11
C ILE A 20 -20.97 -26.24 34.35
N VAL A 21 -20.30 -26.49 35.48
CA VAL A 21 -19.05 -25.79 35.80
C VAL A 21 -17.94 -26.12 34.80
N ILE A 22 -17.76 -27.42 34.49
CA ILE A 22 -16.76 -27.87 33.50
C ILE A 22 -17.06 -27.26 32.13
N THR A 23 -18.33 -27.26 31.70
CA THR A 23 -18.73 -26.67 30.43
C THR A 23 -18.46 -25.17 30.38
N LYS A 24 -18.75 -24.42 31.45
CA LYS A 24 -18.44 -22.98 31.53
C LYS A 24 -16.93 -22.73 31.50
N ILE A 25 -16.14 -23.52 32.20
CA ILE A 25 -14.68 -23.43 32.18
C ILE A 25 -14.15 -23.71 30.76
N TYR A 26 -14.65 -24.75 30.10
CA TYR A 26 -14.27 -25.10 28.72
C TYR A 26 -14.61 -23.96 27.75
N LEU A 27 -15.83 -23.42 27.82
CA LEU A 27 -16.27 -22.30 26.96
C LEU A 27 -15.42 -21.05 27.20
N TYR A 28 -15.10 -20.74 28.46
CA TYR A 28 -14.22 -19.62 28.81
C TYR A 28 -12.81 -19.73 28.20
N PHE A 29 -12.19 -20.92 28.30
CA PHE A 29 -10.88 -21.14 27.70
C PHE A 29 -10.91 -21.10 26.18
N ARG A 30 -11.97 -21.64 25.57
CA ARG A 30 -12.17 -21.63 24.13
C ARG A 30 -12.33 -20.21 23.59
N GLU A 31 -13.14 -19.39 24.24
CA GLU A 31 -13.32 -17.98 23.90
C GLU A 31 -11.99 -17.21 23.98
N LYS A 32 -11.23 -17.44 25.04
CA LYS A 32 -9.90 -16.84 25.22
C LYS A 32 -8.90 -17.25 24.14
N GLU A 33 -8.92 -18.49 23.70
CA GLU A 33 -8.07 -18.99 22.62
C GLU A 33 -8.45 -18.39 21.26
N GLU A 34 -9.76 -18.29 20.95
CA GLU A 34 -10.27 -17.64 19.75
C GLU A 34 -9.90 -16.16 19.70
N ASP A 35 -9.97 -15.44 20.81
CA ASP A 35 -9.54 -14.03 20.91
C ASP A 35 -8.03 -13.87 20.68
N GLN A 36 -7.21 -14.77 21.25
CA GLN A 36 -5.77 -14.73 21.03
C GLN A 36 -5.42 -14.94 19.55
N VAL A 37 -6.04 -15.91 18.89
CA VAL A 37 -5.86 -16.16 17.44
C VAL A 37 -6.25 -14.93 16.61
N ARG A 38 -7.34 -14.23 16.98
CA ARG A 38 -7.74 -12.98 16.30
C ARG A 38 -6.72 -11.87 16.51
N ILE A 39 -6.21 -11.72 17.73
CA ILE A 39 -5.17 -10.74 18.05
C ILE A 39 -3.90 -11.02 17.27
N ASP A 40 -3.44 -12.28 17.26
CA ASP A 40 -2.23 -12.67 16.56
C ASP A 40 -2.36 -12.42 15.05
N LYS A 41 -3.48 -12.80 14.45
CA LYS A 41 -3.79 -12.51 13.05
C LYS A 41 -3.82 -11.00 12.77
N PHE A 42 -4.48 -10.23 13.63
CA PHE A 42 -4.49 -8.77 13.51
C PHE A 42 -3.08 -8.17 13.57
N LEU A 43 -2.24 -8.66 14.48
CA LEU A 43 -0.85 -8.20 14.62
C LEU A 43 0.01 -8.60 13.42
N GLU A 44 -0.21 -9.77 12.83
CA GLU A 44 0.45 -10.18 11.59
C GLU A 44 0.02 -9.30 10.42
N ASP A 45 -1.28 -9.08 10.24
CA ASP A 45 -1.83 -8.19 9.22
C ASP A 45 -1.31 -6.75 9.40
N TYR A 46 -1.24 -6.25 10.64
CA TYR A 46 -0.71 -4.93 10.97
C TYR A 46 0.80 -4.81 10.66
N LYS A 47 1.60 -5.83 10.99
CA LYS A 47 3.02 -5.88 10.64
C LYS A 47 3.22 -5.95 9.13
N ALA A 48 2.41 -6.76 8.44
CA ALA A 48 2.44 -6.89 6.99
C ALA A 48 2.04 -5.59 6.27
N GLN A 49 1.35 -4.66 6.94
CA GLN A 49 0.98 -3.37 6.37
C GLN A 49 2.11 -2.34 6.36
N LYS A 50 3.11 -2.47 7.23
CA LYS A 50 4.25 -1.55 7.28
C LYS A 50 5.30 -1.92 6.24
N PRO A 51 5.86 -0.94 5.51
CA PRO A 51 6.96 -1.19 4.58
C PRO A 51 8.16 -1.80 5.31
N ALA A 52 8.69 -2.89 4.76
CA ALA A 52 9.88 -3.54 5.30
C ALA A 52 11.15 -2.74 4.95
N ARG A 53 12.13 -2.72 5.84
CA ARG A 53 13.45 -2.16 5.54
C ARG A 53 14.36 -3.26 5.00
N PHE A 54 14.88 -3.06 3.81
CA PHE A 54 15.84 -3.95 3.14
C PHE A 54 17.25 -3.38 3.17
N SER A 55 18.25 -4.24 3.29
CA SER A 55 19.64 -3.89 3.01
C SER A 55 19.90 -3.80 1.50
N TYR A 56 20.98 -3.15 1.09
CA TYR A 56 21.37 -3.13 -0.31
C TYR A 56 21.69 -4.51 -0.87
N ALA A 57 22.22 -5.42 -0.03
CA ALA A 57 22.44 -6.81 -0.37
C ALA A 57 21.11 -7.54 -0.68
N ASP A 58 20.05 -7.25 0.11
CA ASP A 58 18.72 -7.80 -0.16
C ASP A 58 18.17 -7.28 -1.49
N ILE A 59 18.33 -5.99 -1.79
CA ILE A 59 17.89 -5.40 -3.07
C ILE A 59 18.58 -6.09 -4.24
N LYS A 60 19.91 -6.32 -4.17
CA LYS A 60 20.64 -7.08 -5.18
C LYS A 60 20.10 -8.50 -5.35
N ARG A 61 19.83 -9.20 -4.25
CA ARG A 61 19.27 -10.56 -4.27
C ARG A 61 17.88 -10.59 -4.88
N ILE A 62 16.99 -9.66 -4.46
CA ILE A 62 15.61 -9.54 -4.94
C ILE A 62 15.58 -9.30 -6.46
N THR A 63 16.51 -8.48 -6.99
CA THR A 63 16.58 -8.10 -8.41
C THR A 63 17.47 -9.02 -9.26
N ASP A 64 17.99 -10.11 -8.69
CA ASP A 64 18.99 -10.99 -9.36
C ASP A 64 20.17 -10.16 -9.93
N GLY A 65 20.72 -9.27 -9.11
CA GLY A 65 21.81 -8.38 -9.51
C GLY A 65 21.40 -7.29 -10.51
N PHE A 66 20.17 -6.80 -10.45
CA PHE A 66 19.61 -5.78 -11.37
C PHE A 66 19.49 -6.27 -12.83
N LYS A 67 19.14 -7.54 -13.00
CA LYS A 67 19.17 -8.23 -14.29
C LYS A 67 18.10 -7.76 -15.28
N GLU A 68 16.84 -7.64 -14.84
CA GLU A 68 15.71 -7.29 -15.69
C GLU A 68 15.25 -5.85 -15.44
N LYS A 69 15.62 -4.95 -16.35
CA LYS A 69 15.22 -3.54 -16.30
C LYS A 69 13.82 -3.39 -16.90
N LEU A 70 12.90 -2.80 -16.14
CA LEU A 70 11.52 -2.52 -16.57
C LEU A 70 11.37 -1.12 -17.17
N GLY A 71 12.17 -0.16 -16.71
CA GLY A 71 12.12 1.22 -17.18
C GLY A 71 13.22 2.07 -16.56
N GLU A 72 13.43 3.23 -17.15
CA GLU A 72 14.34 4.27 -16.65
C GLU A 72 13.71 5.63 -16.86
N GLY A 73 13.83 6.50 -15.89
CA GLY A 73 13.33 7.86 -15.94
C GLY A 73 14.24 8.84 -15.20
N ALA A 74 13.84 10.10 -15.11
CA ALA A 74 14.58 11.15 -14.45
C ALA A 74 14.87 10.83 -12.97
N HIS A 75 13.99 10.07 -12.30
CA HIS A 75 14.05 9.76 -10.88
C HIS A 75 14.70 8.40 -10.56
N GLY A 76 15.33 7.73 -11.53
CA GLY A 76 16.01 6.46 -11.32
C GLY A 76 15.59 5.34 -12.29
N THR A 77 16.01 4.13 -11.96
CA THR A 77 15.79 2.94 -12.79
C THR A 77 14.93 1.94 -12.04
N VAL A 78 13.96 1.36 -12.74
CA VAL A 78 13.06 0.33 -12.18
C VAL A 78 13.48 -1.04 -12.68
N PHE A 79 13.66 -1.97 -11.75
CA PHE A 79 14.03 -3.36 -12.02
C PHE A 79 12.93 -4.30 -11.55
N LYS A 80 12.74 -5.39 -12.28
CA LYS A 80 11.95 -6.51 -11.83
C LYS A 80 12.67 -7.27 -10.73
N GLY A 81 11.93 -7.68 -9.73
CA GLY A 81 12.46 -8.46 -8.63
C GLY A 81 11.48 -9.52 -8.15
N LYS A 82 11.95 -10.33 -7.19
CA LYS A 82 11.19 -11.42 -6.60
C LYS A 82 11.46 -11.49 -5.11
N LEU A 83 10.44 -11.26 -4.29
CA LEU A 83 10.54 -11.39 -2.83
C LEU A 83 10.42 -12.84 -2.36
N SER A 84 9.53 -13.61 -3.01
CA SER A 84 9.33 -15.05 -2.77
C SER A 84 8.97 -15.75 -4.08
N SER A 85 8.71 -17.07 -4.05
CA SER A 85 8.28 -17.83 -5.24
C SER A 85 7.05 -17.22 -5.93
N GLU A 86 6.19 -16.54 -5.17
CA GLU A 86 4.89 -16.06 -5.65
C GLU A 86 4.78 -14.53 -5.76
N ILE A 87 5.69 -13.78 -5.10
CA ILE A 87 5.59 -12.31 -5.02
C ILE A 87 6.61 -11.66 -5.95
N LEU A 88 6.13 -11.19 -7.11
CA LEU A 88 6.90 -10.37 -8.03
C LEU A 88 6.80 -8.89 -7.62
N VAL A 89 7.92 -8.18 -7.73
CA VAL A 89 8.04 -6.79 -7.31
C VAL A 89 8.71 -5.92 -8.37
N ALA A 90 8.40 -4.63 -8.34
CA ALA A 90 9.12 -3.59 -9.03
C ALA A 90 10.01 -2.86 -8.03
N VAL A 91 11.30 -2.76 -8.31
CA VAL A 91 12.29 -2.10 -7.45
C VAL A 91 12.77 -0.84 -8.14
N LYS A 92 12.34 0.32 -7.67
CA LYS A 92 12.78 1.65 -8.14
C LYS A 92 14.06 2.01 -7.41
N VAL A 93 15.18 1.96 -8.10
CA VAL A 93 16.50 2.39 -7.59
C VAL A 93 16.70 3.85 -7.97
N LEU A 94 16.85 4.71 -6.96
CA LEU A 94 16.97 6.15 -7.17
C LEU A 94 18.42 6.55 -7.47
N ASN A 95 18.59 7.55 -8.32
CA ASN A 95 19.89 8.20 -8.49
C ASN A 95 20.22 8.99 -7.20
N ASN A 96 21.47 9.18 -6.86
CA ASN A 96 21.85 9.74 -5.56
C ASN A 96 21.93 11.28 -5.56
N THR A 97 20.97 11.95 -6.20
CA THR A 97 20.90 13.42 -6.20
C THR A 97 20.26 13.97 -4.91
N GLN A 98 20.49 15.27 -4.63
CA GLN A 98 19.90 15.88 -3.43
C GLN A 98 18.37 16.00 -3.52
N GLY A 99 17.81 16.18 -4.72
CA GLY A 99 16.36 16.21 -4.97
C GLY A 99 15.72 14.88 -4.66
N GLU A 100 16.25 13.81 -5.22
CA GLU A 100 15.74 12.45 -5.06
C GLU A 100 15.78 11.93 -3.62
N ARG A 101 16.72 12.43 -2.79
CA ARG A 101 16.70 12.10 -1.35
C ARG A 101 15.48 12.67 -0.63
N LYS A 102 15.03 13.87 -1.01
CA LYS A 102 13.78 14.44 -0.46
C LYS A 102 12.56 13.69 -0.95
N GLU A 103 12.49 13.39 -2.23
CA GLU A 103 11.43 12.58 -2.83
C GLU A 103 11.33 11.21 -2.18
N PHE A 104 12.46 10.52 -1.98
CA PHE A 104 12.51 9.23 -1.28
C PHE A 104 11.88 9.30 0.12
N ILE A 105 12.28 10.32 0.92
CA ILE A 105 11.74 10.48 2.29
C ILE A 105 10.24 10.73 2.23
N THR A 106 9.80 11.63 1.34
CA THR A 106 8.38 11.95 1.14
C THR A 106 7.59 10.72 0.75
N GLU A 107 8.08 9.93 -0.20
CA GLU A 107 7.41 8.75 -0.71
C GLU A 107 7.29 7.66 0.38
N VAL A 108 8.37 7.39 1.12
CA VAL A 108 8.34 6.43 2.25
C VAL A 108 7.39 6.90 3.36
N GLU A 109 7.40 8.19 3.71
CA GLU A 109 6.55 8.73 4.76
C GLU A 109 5.06 8.65 4.40
N ILE A 110 4.71 9.02 3.17
CA ILE A 110 3.32 9.02 2.69
C ILE A 110 2.85 7.59 2.47
N MET A 111 3.59 6.81 1.69
CA MET A 111 3.19 5.45 1.30
C MET A 111 3.15 4.47 2.47
N GLY A 112 3.91 4.74 3.54
CA GLY A 112 3.87 3.94 4.77
C GLY A 112 2.57 4.09 5.57
N LYS A 113 1.69 5.04 5.21
CA LYS A 113 0.47 5.39 5.95
C LYS A 113 -0.81 5.15 5.15
N ILE A 114 -0.72 4.85 3.85
CA ILE A 114 -1.88 4.77 2.95
C ILE A 114 -2.09 3.37 2.41
N HIS A 115 -3.37 2.97 2.37
CA HIS A 115 -3.82 1.68 1.84
C HIS A 115 -5.16 1.88 1.13
N HIS A 116 -5.13 1.77 -0.19
CA HIS A 116 -6.33 1.88 -1.00
C HIS A 116 -6.21 1.04 -2.27
N ILE A 117 -7.32 0.49 -2.76
CA ILE A 117 -7.32 -0.39 -3.93
C ILE A 117 -6.82 0.32 -5.21
N ASN A 118 -7.01 1.63 -5.31
CA ASN A 118 -6.56 2.42 -6.45
C ASN A 118 -5.26 3.21 -6.20
N VAL A 119 -4.48 2.81 -5.20
CA VAL A 119 -3.15 3.36 -4.91
C VAL A 119 -2.15 2.20 -4.85
N VAL A 120 -0.95 2.38 -5.38
CA VAL A 120 0.12 1.37 -5.24
C VAL A 120 0.48 1.20 -3.76
N ARG A 121 0.97 0.03 -3.42
CA ARG A 121 1.43 -0.27 -2.06
C ARG A 121 2.95 -0.33 -2.02
N LEU A 122 3.56 0.41 -1.10
CA LEU A 122 4.97 0.28 -0.78
C LEU A 122 5.17 -0.95 0.10
N LEU A 123 5.85 -1.96 -0.42
CA LEU A 123 6.17 -3.20 0.31
C LEU A 123 7.40 -3.03 1.19
N GLY A 124 8.33 -2.17 0.75
CA GLY A 124 9.54 -1.90 1.51
C GLY A 124 10.45 -0.88 0.84
N PHE A 125 11.54 -0.57 1.52
CA PHE A 125 12.52 0.41 1.06
C PHE A 125 13.94 0.03 1.49
N CYS A 126 14.93 0.50 0.75
CA CYS A 126 16.33 0.46 1.13
C CYS A 126 16.84 1.88 1.41
N ALA A 127 17.49 2.05 2.56
CA ALA A 127 18.17 3.28 2.96
C ALA A 127 19.54 2.92 3.57
N ASP A 128 20.37 2.23 2.78
CA ASP A 128 21.64 1.66 3.20
C ASP A 128 22.80 2.45 2.59
N GLY A 129 23.58 3.13 3.44
CA GLY A 129 24.63 4.04 3.00
C GLY A 129 24.09 5.11 2.03
N ILE A 130 24.63 5.12 0.82
CA ILE A 130 24.21 6.02 -0.26
C ILE A 130 23.06 5.44 -1.11
N HIS A 131 22.75 4.16 -0.95
CA HIS A 131 21.77 3.46 -1.78
C HIS A 131 20.35 3.74 -1.32
N ARG A 132 19.48 4.10 -2.26
CA ARG A 132 18.05 4.33 -2.04
C ARG A 132 17.27 3.52 -3.04
N ALA A 133 16.33 2.71 -2.55
CA ALA A 133 15.41 1.97 -3.40
C ALA A 133 14.05 1.85 -2.74
N LEU A 134 13.02 1.77 -3.57
CA LEU A 134 11.62 1.57 -3.19
C LEU A 134 11.12 0.28 -3.81
N VAL A 135 10.41 -0.54 -3.05
CA VAL A 135 9.93 -1.86 -3.47
C VAL A 135 8.41 -1.87 -3.48
N TYR A 136 7.83 -2.09 -4.65
CA TYR A 136 6.37 -2.12 -4.89
C TYR A 136 5.93 -3.47 -5.44
N ASN A 137 4.63 -3.74 -5.41
CA ASN A 137 4.07 -4.82 -6.21
C ASN A 137 4.36 -4.57 -7.70
N LEU A 138 4.66 -5.63 -8.44
CA LEU A 138 4.75 -5.56 -9.89
C LEU A 138 3.34 -5.56 -10.49
N PHE A 139 3.08 -4.58 -11.35
CA PHE A 139 1.83 -4.50 -12.12
C PHE A 139 2.12 -4.89 -13.58
N PRO A 140 1.68 -6.09 -14.00
CA PRO A 140 2.15 -6.70 -15.26
C PRO A 140 1.65 -5.98 -16.51
N LYS A 141 0.55 -5.23 -16.40
CA LYS A 141 0.05 -4.40 -17.51
C LYS A 141 0.85 -3.11 -17.72
N GLY A 142 1.69 -2.72 -16.76
CA GLY A 142 2.45 -1.48 -16.82
C GLY A 142 1.58 -0.23 -16.65
N SER A 143 2.01 0.89 -17.23
CA SER A 143 1.31 2.17 -17.10
C SER A 143 0.16 2.33 -18.11
N LEU A 144 -0.84 3.13 -17.72
CA LEU A 144 -1.96 3.51 -18.59
C LEU A 144 -1.50 4.22 -19.86
N GLN A 145 -0.34 4.88 -19.82
CA GLN A 145 0.28 5.56 -20.96
C GLN A 145 0.40 4.65 -22.20
N SER A 146 0.83 3.41 -22.01
CA SER A 146 1.03 2.45 -23.10
C SER A 146 -0.27 2.02 -23.80
N PHE A 147 -1.40 2.23 -23.15
CA PHE A 147 -2.73 1.91 -23.69
C PHE A 147 -3.43 3.12 -24.35
N ILE A 148 -3.11 4.33 -23.90
CA ILE A 148 -3.68 5.57 -24.46
C ILE A 148 -2.85 6.01 -25.69
N PHE A 149 -1.53 5.83 -25.63
CA PHE A 149 -0.59 6.23 -26.67
C PHE A 149 0.30 5.03 -27.05
N PRO A 150 -0.25 4.00 -27.71
CA PRO A 150 0.55 2.85 -28.11
C PRO A 150 1.65 3.27 -29.11
N PRO A 151 2.89 2.80 -28.94
CA PRO A 151 4.03 3.20 -29.78
C PRO A 151 3.90 2.75 -31.25
N ASP A 152 3.19 1.69 -31.51
CA ASP A 152 2.87 1.20 -32.86
C ASP A 152 1.38 1.37 -33.08
N ASN A 153 0.97 1.94 -34.23
CA ASN A 153 -0.42 2.14 -34.68
C ASN A 153 -1.30 0.86 -34.69
N LYS A 154 -1.06 -0.05 -33.76
CA LYS A 154 -1.88 -1.24 -33.56
C LYS A 154 -3.14 -0.84 -32.82
N ASP A 155 -4.29 -1.22 -33.37
CA ASP A 155 -5.64 -1.07 -32.79
C ASP A 155 -5.77 -1.75 -31.42
N HIS A 156 -5.10 -1.20 -30.41
CA HIS A 156 -5.24 -1.61 -29.01
C HIS A 156 -6.11 -0.62 -28.23
N PHE A 157 -7.14 -0.11 -28.90
CA PHE A 157 -8.13 0.73 -28.23
C PHE A 157 -8.82 -0.10 -27.13
N MET A 158 -8.65 0.33 -25.90
CA MET A 158 -9.14 -0.37 -24.70
C MET A 158 -10.68 -0.38 -24.60
N GLY A 159 -11.38 0.41 -25.42
CA GLY A 159 -12.83 0.63 -25.34
C GLY A 159 -13.22 1.66 -24.28
N TRP A 160 -14.29 2.41 -24.60
CA TRP A 160 -14.76 3.51 -23.75
C TRP A 160 -15.22 3.06 -22.36
N GLU A 161 -15.88 1.92 -22.25
CA GLU A 161 -16.34 1.38 -20.97
C GLU A 161 -15.18 1.13 -20.01
N LYS A 162 -14.08 0.57 -20.53
CA LYS A 162 -12.88 0.29 -19.73
C LYS A 162 -12.16 1.57 -19.31
N LEU A 163 -12.03 2.54 -20.22
CA LEU A 163 -11.48 3.85 -19.90
C LEU A 163 -12.31 4.59 -18.85
N GLN A 164 -13.64 4.49 -18.92
CA GLN A 164 -14.53 5.05 -17.90
C GLN A 164 -14.33 4.38 -16.54
N GLN A 165 -14.21 3.04 -16.48
CA GLN A 165 -13.94 2.31 -15.25
C GLN A 165 -12.58 2.71 -14.65
N ILE A 166 -11.55 2.84 -15.47
CA ILE A 166 -10.22 3.30 -15.06
C ILE A 166 -10.31 4.73 -14.49
N SER A 167 -10.97 5.64 -15.19
CA SER A 167 -11.15 7.04 -14.74
C SER A 167 -11.87 7.11 -13.40
N LEU A 168 -12.91 6.29 -13.20
CA LEU A 168 -13.62 6.19 -11.93
C LEU A 168 -12.72 5.65 -10.82
N GLY A 169 -11.89 4.64 -11.11
CA GLY A 169 -10.91 4.11 -10.15
C GLY A 169 -9.86 5.16 -9.74
N ILE A 170 -9.35 5.94 -10.70
CA ILE A 170 -8.44 7.05 -10.42
C ILE A 170 -9.12 8.10 -9.53
N ALA A 171 -10.36 8.48 -9.84
CA ALA A 171 -11.13 9.44 -9.04
C ALA A 171 -11.31 8.97 -7.59
N LYS A 172 -11.64 7.68 -7.38
CA LYS A 172 -11.73 7.07 -6.03
C LYS A 172 -10.39 7.08 -5.29
N GLY A 173 -9.29 6.83 -6.00
CA GLY A 173 -7.94 6.93 -5.43
C GLY A 173 -7.63 8.36 -4.98
N ILE A 174 -7.95 9.37 -5.77
CA ILE A 174 -7.76 10.79 -5.44
C ILE A 174 -8.66 11.20 -4.27
N GLU A 175 -9.93 10.81 -4.28
CA GLU A 175 -10.87 11.05 -3.17
C GLU A 175 -10.31 10.50 -1.84
N TYR A 176 -9.80 9.25 -1.84
CA TYR A 176 -9.17 8.66 -0.68
C TYR A 176 -7.95 9.47 -0.20
N LEU A 177 -7.09 9.92 -1.10
CA LEU A 177 -5.93 10.74 -0.75
C LEU A 177 -6.33 12.07 -0.12
N HIS A 178 -7.44 12.69 -0.59
CA HIS A 178 -7.90 13.98 -0.12
C HIS A 178 -8.74 13.91 1.16
N GLU A 179 -9.56 12.88 1.32
CA GLU A 179 -10.60 12.80 2.35
C GLU A 179 -10.47 11.55 3.24
N GLY A 180 -9.94 10.44 2.73
CA GLY A 180 -9.81 9.18 3.45
C GLY A 180 -8.58 9.07 4.35
N CYS A 181 -7.62 9.98 4.23
CA CYS A 181 -6.39 9.99 5.01
C CYS A 181 -6.50 10.90 6.23
N SER A 182 -5.73 10.60 7.31
CA SER A 182 -5.66 11.43 8.51
C SER A 182 -5.24 12.88 8.23
N HIS A 183 -4.44 13.07 7.20
CA HIS A 183 -4.06 14.36 6.61
C HIS A 183 -4.24 14.26 5.09
N PRO A 184 -4.89 15.24 4.44
CA PRO A 184 -5.02 15.26 3.00
C PRO A 184 -3.66 15.17 2.30
N ILE A 185 -3.57 14.36 1.27
CA ILE A 185 -2.38 14.16 0.46
C ILE A 185 -2.66 14.72 -0.92
N LEU A 186 -1.88 15.71 -1.35
CA LEU A 186 -1.89 16.23 -2.72
C LEU A 186 -0.78 15.56 -3.50
N HIS A 187 -1.12 14.84 -4.57
CA HIS A 187 -0.17 14.04 -5.34
C HIS A 187 0.73 14.89 -6.23
N PHE A 188 0.19 15.93 -6.86
CA PHE A 188 0.83 16.87 -7.77
C PHE A 188 1.36 16.32 -9.10
N ASP A 189 1.28 15.02 -9.34
CA ASP A 189 1.77 14.41 -10.59
C ASP A 189 0.86 13.27 -11.10
N ILE A 190 -0.46 13.51 -11.13
CA ILE A 190 -1.40 12.56 -11.70
C ILE A 190 -1.36 12.64 -13.23
N ASN A 191 -0.74 11.66 -13.84
CA ASN A 191 -0.62 11.54 -15.28
C ASN A 191 -0.66 10.05 -15.71
N PRO A 192 -0.83 9.72 -17.02
CA PRO A 192 -0.94 8.33 -17.45
C PRO A 192 0.30 7.45 -17.21
N HIS A 193 1.49 8.02 -17.05
CA HIS A 193 2.70 7.26 -16.69
C HIS A 193 2.64 6.77 -15.24
N ASN A 194 2.02 7.58 -14.35
CA ASN A 194 1.92 7.34 -12.93
C ASN A 194 0.62 6.62 -12.54
N VAL A 195 -0.13 6.10 -13.50
CA VAL A 195 -1.25 5.18 -13.29
C VAL A 195 -0.86 3.81 -13.81
N LEU A 196 -0.63 2.87 -12.90
CA LEU A 196 -0.32 1.48 -13.23
C LEU A 196 -1.61 0.66 -13.29
N LEU A 197 -1.61 -0.41 -14.09
CA LEU A 197 -2.76 -1.29 -14.26
C LEU A 197 -2.42 -2.70 -13.78
N ASP A 198 -3.28 -3.26 -12.93
CA ASP A 198 -3.16 -4.66 -12.53
C ASP A 198 -3.73 -5.61 -13.60
N ASP A 199 -3.73 -6.92 -13.32
CA ASP A 199 -4.21 -7.96 -14.24
C ASP A 199 -5.66 -7.74 -14.68
N THR A 200 -6.49 -7.15 -13.82
CA THR A 200 -7.91 -6.86 -14.07
C THR A 200 -8.14 -5.47 -14.68
N PHE A 201 -7.07 -4.72 -14.98
CA PHE A 201 -7.08 -3.33 -15.40
C PHE A 201 -7.59 -2.36 -14.32
N THR A 202 -7.51 -2.75 -13.05
CA THR A 202 -7.78 -1.82 -11.94
C THR A 202 -6.62 -0.82 -11.85
N PRO A 203 -6.90 0.52 -11.91
CA PRO A 203 -5.86 1.52 -11.87
C PRO A 203 -5.28 1.68 -10.46
N LYS A 204 -3.98 1.92 -10.41
CA LYS A 204 -3.18 2.14 -9.20
C LYS A 204 -2.37 3.42 -9.38
N ILE A 205 -2.68 4.47 -8.62
CA ILE A 205 -1.90 5.71 -8.59
C ILE A 205 -0.53 5.41 -7.97
N SER A 206 0.54 5.85 -8.62
CA SER A 206 1.93 5.61 -8.25
C SER A 206 2.77 6.89 -8.31
N ASP A 207 4.02 6.81 -7.84
CA ASP A 207 5.01 7.90 -7.82
C ASP A 207 4.61 9.11 -6.94
N PHE A 208 4.78 8.95 -5.65
CA PHE A 208 4.47 9.97 -4.64
C PHE A 208 5.65 10.90 -4.31
N GLY A 209 6.69 10.91 -5.13
CA GLY A 209 7.90 11.73 -4.91
C GLY A 209 7.61 13.22 -4.78
N LEU A 210 6.65 13.74 -5.55
CA LEU A 210 6.22 15.14 -5.49
C LEU A 210 5.05 15.40 -4.54
N ALA A 211 4.47 14.36 -3.93
CA ALA A 211 3.30 14.49 -3.09
C ALA A 211 3.56 15.31 -1.83
N LYS A 212 2.53 15.93 -1.28
CA LYS A 212 2.61 16.74 -0.06
C LYS A 212 1.47 16.41 0.91
N LEU A 213 1.83 16.25 2.19
CA LEU A 213 0.89 16.21 3.27
C LEU A 213 0.37 17.62 3.57
N CYS A 214 -0.94 17.78 3.60
CA CYS A 214 -1.58 19.04 3.93
C CYS A 214 -1.99 19.10 5.40
N SER A 215 -2.02 20.32 5.97
CA SER A 215 -2.77 20.56 7.20
C SER A 215 -4.24 20.18 6.97
N LYS A 216 -5.00 19.87 8.04
CA LYS A 216 -6.40 19.39 7.98
C LYS A 216 -7.36 20.21 7.11
N ASN A 217 -6.96 21.38 6.64
CA ASN A 217 -7.75 22.22 5.75
C ASN A 217 -7.17 22.21 4.33
N LEU A 218 -7.71 21.34 3.48
CA LEU A 218 -7.33 21.20 2.08
C LEU A 218 -7.42 22.52 1.29
N ARG A 219 -8.45 23.36 1.55
CA ARG A 219 -8.61 24.66 0.88
C ARG A 219 -7.48 25.62 1.22
N LEU A 220 -6.98 25.59 2.46
CA LEU A 220 -5.86 26.41 2.90
C LEU A 220 -4.56 25.93 2.23
N CYS A 221 -4.36 24.62 2.15
CA CYS A 221 -3.20 24.01 1.50
C CYS A 221 -3.12 24.40 0.02
N LEU A 222 -4.22 24.30 -0.71
CA LEU A 222 -4.30 24.71 -2.12
C LEU A 222 -4.08 26.20 -2.35
N ARG A 223 -4.51 27.06 -1.40
CA ARG A 223 -4.27 28.51 -1.47
C ARG A 223 -2.78 28.87 -1.25
N VAL A 224 -2.16 28.23 -0.27
CA VAL A 224 -0.71 28.43 0.01
C VAL A 224 0.11 28.00 -1.18
N TRP A 225 -0.23 26.86 -1.80
CA TRP A 225 0.47 26.36 -2.98
C TRP A 225 0.37 27.33 -4.19
N ARG A 226 -0.85 27.79 -4.54
CA ARG A 226 -1.04 28.80 -5.61
C ARG A 226 -0.26 30.09 -5.33
N GLY A 227 -0.15 30.50 -4.07
CA GLY A 227 0.62 31.69 -3.68
C GLY A 227 2.14 31.51 -3.78
N THR A 228 2.64 30.27 -3.68
CA THR A 228 4.09 29.98 -3.82
C THR A 228 4.50 29.83 -5.28
N GLU A 229 3.67 29.26 -6.14
CA GLU A 229 3.96 29.18 -7.59
C GLU A 229 3.85 30.54 -8.27
N GLY A 230 2.86 31.36 -7.91
CA GLY A 230 2.76 32.71 -8.45
C GLY A 230 4.03 33.56 -8.20
N ARG A 231 4.71 33.35 -7.08
CA ARG A 231 5.99 34.01 -6.79
C ARG A 231 7.19 33.39 -7.51
N ALA A 232 7.13 32.11 -7.85
CA ALA A 232 8.20 31.44 -8.60
C ALA A 232 8.14 31.79 -10.11
N LEU A 233 6.94 32.05 -10.64
CA LEU A 233 6.76 32.47 -12.04
C LEU A 233 7.06 33.94 -12.29
N GLU A 234 6.93 34.81 -11.27
CA GLU A 234 7.31 36.24 -11.39
C GLU A 234 8.81 36.49 -11.32
N GLY A 235 9.61 35.51 -10.87
CA GLY A 235 11.08 35.59 -10.77
C GLY A 235 11.85 35.05 -11.98
N GLY A 236 11.21 34.36 -12.89
CA GLY A 236 11.84 33.74 -14.07
C GLY A 236 11.75 34.65 -15.31
N LYS A 237 12.70 35.54 -15.49
CA LYS A 237 12.96 36.14 -16.82
C LYS A 237 13.41 35.04 -17.76
N TYR A 238 12.56 34.75 -18.75
CA TYR A 238 12.99 33.99 -19.93
C TYR A 238 14.08 34.76 -20.69
N LEU A 239 15.25 34.21 -20.75
CA LEU A 239 16.24 34.43 -21.80
C LEU A 239 16.45 33.14 -22.55
#